data_901d3948e749d548c80756bb53b9d925
#
_entry.id   901d3948e749d548c80756bb53b9d925
#
_cell.length_a   1.000
_cell.length_b   1.000
_cell.length_c   1.000
_cell.angle_alpha   90.00
_cell.angle_beta   90.00
_cell.angle_gamma   90.00
#
_symmetry.space_group_name_H-M   'P 1'
#
loop_
_entity.id
_entity.type
_entity.pdbx_description
1 polymer ?
#
loop_
_entity_poly.entity_id
_entity_poly.type
_entity_poly.pdbx_seq_one_letter_code
_entity_poly.pdbx_strand_id
1 'polypeptide(L)'
;AIASYPELSCFGQKRNVASSWGVKHDILCAGKDSTLKFVYEVTDEIMQLFPDKIIHIGGDDAVKMRWSICPHCQKRIKDESLKDEQELYTWFMNKIASHIEKNGGKAIIRSCDGSDKEKPLDKNIIWQVCDKDMNGKVVSREGKTGRSFINSSSPHYYLNLPYSMINLKKTYEYAPEPVYGELLGTEAVIWTEHISSIKSLDFMVFPRIAAIAEIAWSDKDDRSYERFLNSLPEYYDLLNIYEVRYATLKQAN
;
A
#
# COMPACT_ATOMS: atom_id res chain seq x y z
N ALA A 1 6.51 0.67 -16.64
CA ALA A 1 7.84 1.16 -17.01
C ALA A 1 8.60 0.12 -17.84
N ILE A 2 8.90 -1.09 -17.34
CA ILE A 2 9.78 -2.09 -18.01
C ILE A 2 9.30 -2.51 -19.41
N ALA A 3 8.00 -2.55 -19.68
CA ALA A 3 7.49 -2.86 -21.02
C ALA A 3 7.87 -1.78 -22.05
N SER A 4 7.88 -0.51 -21.64
CA SER A 4 8.26 0.64 -22.48
C SER A 4 9.78 0.90 -22.48
N TYR A 5 10.44 0.63 -21.35
CA TYR A 5 11.86 0.86 -21.11
C TYR A 5 12.52 -0.43 -20.59
N PRO A 6 12.75 -1.43 -21.46
CA PRO A 6 13.29 -2.74 -21.05
C PRO A 6 14.66 -2.65 -20.38
N GLU A 7 15.46 -1.65 -20.72
CA GLU A 7 16.79 -1.38 -20.16
C GLU A 7 16.78 -1.09 -18.67
N LEU A 8 15.64 -0.70 -18.08
CA LEU A 8 15.48 -0.49 -16.64
C LEU A 8 15.41 -1.81 -15.86
N SER A 9 15.17 -2.93 -16.55
CA SER A 9 15.21 -4.27 -15.94
C SER A 9 16.63 -4.82 -15.87
N CYS A 10 16.83 -5.88 -15.10
CA CYS A 10 18.14 -6.53 -14.93
C CYS A 10 18.75 -6.98 -16.26
N PHE A 11 17.94 -7.49 -17.17
CA PHE A 11 18.43 -8.14 -18.40
C PHE A 11 18.06 -7.40 -19.69
N GLY A 12 17.35 -6.28 -19.61
CA GLY A 12 16.99 -5.47 -20.79
C GLY A 12 16.10 -6.16 -21.82
N GLN A 13 15.45 -7.26 -21.43
CA GLN A 13 14.62 -8.03 -22.37
C GLN A 13 13.30 -7.34 -22.65
N LYS A 14 12.91 -7.26 -23.92
CA LYS A 14 11.57 -6.77 -24.29
C LYS A 14 10.49 -7.63 -23.65
N ARG A 15 9.51 -7.00 -23.04
CA ARG A 15 8.36 -7.60 -22.38
C ARG A 15 7.08 -6.89 -22.81
N ASN A 16 6.02 -7.64 -22.91
CA ASN A 16 4.68 -7.08 -23.02
C ASN A 16 4.19 -6.61 -21.65
N VAL A 17 3.22 -5.69 -21.64
CA VAL A 17 2.47 -5.38 -20.43
C VAL A 17 1.83 -6.65 -19.90
N ALA A 18 1.88 -6.87 -18.59
CA ALA A 18 1.29 -8.06 -17.98
C ALA A 18 -0.24 -8.03 -18.17
N SER A 19 -0.79 -9.11 -18.73
CA SER A 19 -2.23 -9.29 -18.97
C SER A 19 -2.84 -10.37 -18.10
N SER A 20 -2.10 -10.89 -17.13
CA SER A 20 -2.54 -11.92 -16.18
C SER A 20 -2.26 -11.48 -14.75
N TRP A 21 -3.10 -11.95 -13.84
CA TRP A 21 -2.92 -11.77 -12.41
C TRP A 21 -1.61 -12.41 -11.89
N GLY A 22 -1.16 -11.95 -10.75
CA GLY A 22 -0.05 -12.49 -9.98
C GLY A 22 1.22 -11.63 -10.04
N VAL A 23 2.06 -11.82 -9.03
CA VAL A 23 3.34 -11.15 -8.87
C VAL A 23 4.28 -11.50 -10.02
N LYS A 24 4.94 -10.49 -10.58
CA LYS A 24 5.86 -10.68 -11.72
C LYS A 24 7.32 -10.62 -11.26
N HIS A 25 8.15 -11.46 -11.89
CA HIS A 25 9.58 -11.53 -11.57
C HIS A 25 10.41 -10.40 -12.18
N ASP A 26 9.86 -9.67 -13.16
CA ASP A 26 10.53 -8.52 -13.78
C ASP A 26 10.24 -7.26 -12.98
N ILE A 27 11.23 -6.83 -12.22
CA ILE A 27 11.22 -5.58 -11.45
C ILE A 27 12.36 -4.66 -11.90
N LEU A 28 12.34 -3.41 -11.48
CA LEU A 28 13.42 -2.44 -11.75
C LEU A 28 14.77 -2.98 -11.23
N CYS A 29 15.82 -2.73 -11.99
CA CYS A 29 17.18 -3.13 -11.61
C CYS A 29 17.79 -2.14 -10.62
N ALA A 30 17.83 -2.48 -9.35
CA ALA A 30 18.41 -1.62 -8.31
C ALA A 30 19.93 -1.41 -8.45
N GLY A 31 20.62 -2.22 -9.26
CA GLY A 31 22.05 -2.11 -9.50
C GLY A 31 22.47 -1.06 -10.52
N LYS A 32 21.53 -0.55 -11.34
CA LYS A 32 21.82 0.41 -12.42
C LYS A 32 21.56 1.85 -11.99
N ASP A 33 22.51 2.74 -12.20
CA ASP A 33 22.33 4.19 -11.97
C ASP A 33 21.28 4.81 -12.88
N SER A 34 21.16 4.30 -14.12
CA SER A 34 20.11 4.71 -15.06
C SER A 34 18.70 4.44 -14.55
N THR A 35 18.52 3.39 -13.76
CA THR A 35 17.24 3.08 -13.12
C THR A 35 16.90 4.10 -12.03
N LEU A 36 17.87 4.43 -11.18
CA LEU A 36 17.68 5.49 -10.16
C LEU A 36 17.40 6.84 -10.82
N LYS A 37 18.18 7.21 -11.84
CA LYS A 37 17.96 8.45 -12.59
C LYS A 37 16.53 8.53 -13.14
N PHE A 38 16.07 7.47 -13.79
CA PHE A 38 14.69 7.40 -14.32
C PHE A 38 13.64 7.60 -13.22
N VAL A 39 13.81 6.92 -12.07
CA VAL A 39 12.87 7.06 -10.96
C VAL A 39 12.90 8.49 -10.39
N TYR A 40 14.06 9.10 -10.28
CA TYR A 40 14.20 10.50 -9.83
C TYR A 40 13.49 11.48 -10.77
N GLU A 41 13.70 11.35 -12.08
CA GLU A 41 13.05 12.19 -13.07
C GLU A 41 11.52 12.07 -13.02
N VAL A 42 10.99 10.84 -12.87
CA VAL A 42 9.55 10.60 -12.72
C VAL A 42 9.02 11.19 -11.39
N THR A 43 9.72 11.00 -10.29
CA THR A 43 9.28 11.55 -8.99
C THR A 43 9.36 13.08 -8.97
N ASP A 44 10.33 13.69 -9.64
CA ASP A 44 10.46 15.13 -9.75
C ASP A 44 9.28 15.73 -10.53
N GLU A 45 8.87 15.09 -11.63
CA GLU A 45 7.69 15.51 -12.41
C GLU A 45 6.39 15.38 -11.57
N ILE A 46 6.23 14.26 -10.84
CA ILE A 46 5.08 14.07 -9.96
C ILE A 46 5.04 15.14 -8.87
N MET A 47 6.16 15.49 -8.25
CA MET A 47 6.23 16.54 -7.22
C MET A 47 5.88 17.94 -7.75
N GLN A 48 6.06 18.18 -9.06
CA GLN A 48 5.60 19.43 -9.69
C GLN A 48 4.09 19.45 -9.92
N LEU A 49 3.48 18.28 -10.18
CA LEU A 49 2.05 18.14 -10.44
C LEU A 49 1.20 18.10 -9.14
N PHE A 50 1.76 17.56 -8.07
CA PHE A 50 1.06 17.36 -6.80
C PHE A 50 1.71 18.24 -5.70
N PRO A 51 1.02 19.31 -5.25
CA PRO A 51 1.62 20.31 -4.36
C PRO A 51 2.00 19.76 -2.98
N ASP A 52 1.30 18.74 -2.49
CA ASP A 52 1.59 18.11 -1.17
C ASP A 52 2.88 17.29 -1.21
N LYS A 53 3.38 16.94 -2.41
CA LYS A 53 4.62 16.19 -2.62
C LYS A 53 4.72 14.90 -1.80
N ILE A 54 3.59 14.26 -1.50
CA ILE A 54 3.54 12.96 -0.84
C ILE A 54 3.44 11.90 -1.92
N ILE A 55 4.44 11.02 -2.02
CA ILE A 55 4.54 10.05 -3.11
C ILE A 55 4.62 8.63 -2.55
N HIS A 56 3.69 7.79 -2.97
CA HIS A 56 3.77 6.36 -2.69
C HIS A 56 4.72 5.69 -3.69
N ILE A 57 5.84 5.16 -3.20
CA ILE A 57 6.91 4.56 -4.02
C ILE A 57 6.83 3.03 -4.13
N GLY A 58 5.70 2.45 -3.74
CA GLY A 58 5.49 1.01 -3.83
C GLY A 58 6.12 0.25 -2.67
N GLY A 59 6.83 -0.84 -2.98
CA GLY A 59 7.58 -1.63 -1.99
C GLY A 59 7.03 -3.02 -1.76
N ASP A 60 5.77 -3.27 -2.09
CA ASP A 60 5.15 -4.58 -1.96
C ASP A 60 5.51 -5.50 -3.14
N ASP A 61 5.47 -6.80 -2.92
CA ASP A 61 5.62 -7.85 -3.94
C ASP A 61 6.91 -7.76 -4.79
N ALA A 62 7.98 -7.20 -4.26
CA ALA A 62 9.25 -7.10 -4.96
C ALA A 62 10.02 -8.43 -4.94
N VAL A 63 9.87 -9.24 -5.99
CA VAL A 63 10.55 -10.54 -6.14
C VAL A 63 12.00 -10.33 -6.56
N LYS A 64 12.92 -10.51 -5.62
CA LYS A 64 14.35 -10.19 -5.78
C LYS A 64 15.18 -11.28 -6.48
N MET A 65 14.55 -12.39 -6.90
CA MET A 65 15.25 -13.55 -7.53
C MET A 65 16.14 -13.11 -8.71
N ARG A 66 15.70 -12.16 -9.53
CA ARG A 66 16.53 -11.69 -10.66
C ARG A 66 17.72 -10.85 -10.22
N TRP A 67 17.66 -10.21 -9.07
CA TRP A 67 18.78 -9.44 -8.53
C TRP A 67 19.94 -10.35 -8.10
N SER A 68 19.65 -11.56 -7.60
CA SER A 68 20.69 -12.50 -7.16
C SER A 68 21.60 -13.00 -8.29
N ILE A 69 21.12 -12.96 -9.53
CA ILE A 69 21.90 -13.37 -10.71
C ILE A 69 22.23 -12.20 -11.65
N CYS A 70 21.86 -10.97 -11.28
CA CYS A 70 22.12 -9.78 -12.09
C CYS A 70 23.51 -9.21 -11.78
N PRO A 71 24.43 -9.11 -12.77
CA PRO A 71 25.77 -8.57 -12.52
C PRO A 71 25.77 -7.15 -11.95
N HIS A 72 24.83 -6.29 -12.39
CA HIS A 72 24.70 -4.92 -11.89
C HIS A 72 24.27 -4.88 -10.42
N CYS A 73 23.29 -5.71 -10.04
CA CYS A 73 22.81 -5.80 -8.67
C CYS A 73 23.89 -6.36 -7.74
N GLN A 74 24.58 -7.44 -8.16
CA GLN A 74 25.66 -8.03 -7.37
C GLN A 74 26.86 -7.09 -7.23
N LYS A 75 27.19 -6.33 -8.28
CA LYS A 75 28.20 -5.28 -8.20
C LYS A 75 27.78 -4.21 -7.19
N ARG A 76 26.54 -3.74 -7.23
CA ARG A 76 26.02 -2.73 -6.29
C ARG A 76 26.07 -3.22 -4.84
N ILE A 77 25.66 -4.47 -4.60
CA ILE A 77 25.74 -5.09 -3.27
C ILE A 77 27.20 -5.02 -2.74
N LYS A 78 28.16 -5.36 -3.58
CA LYS A 78 29.57 -5.31 -3.20
C LYS A 78 30.07 -3.87 -2.97
N ASP A 79 29.77 -2.96 -3.91
CA ASP A 79 30.26 -1.57 -3.86
C ASP A 79 29.72 -0.81 -2.64
N GLU A 80 28.46 -1.06 -2.25
CA GLU A 80 27.79 -0.42 -1.11
C GLU A 80 27.93 -1.22 0.21
N SER A 81 28.74 -2.31 0.18
CA SER A 81 28.94 -3.20 1.34
C SER A 81 27.64 -3.71 1.94
N LEU A 82 26.68 -4.10 1.07
CA LEU A 82 25.41 -4.69 1.45
C LEU A 82 25.58 -6.21 1.59
N LYS A 83 24.72 -6.82 2.43
CA LYS A 83 24.77 -8.25 2.73
C LYS A 83 24.13 -9.11 1.62
N ASP A 84 23.00 -8.66 1.12
CA ASP A 84 22.16 -9.43 0.20
C ASP A 84 21.19 -8.54 -0.60
N GLU A 85 20.30 -9.16 -1.37
CA GLU A 85 19.27 -8.49 -2.18
C GLU A 85 18.20 -7.81 -1.32
N GLN A 86 18.00 -8.22 -0.07
CA GLN A 86 17.10 -7.54 0.84
C GLN A 86 17.69 -6.20 1.30
N GLU A 87 18.97 -6.16 1.62
CA GLU A 87 19.64 -4.90 1.93
C GLU A 87 19.76 -4.00 0.68
N LEU A 88 19.94 -4.58 -0.52
CA LEU A 88 19.87 -3.84 -1.78
C LEU A 88 18.49 -3.20 -2.00
N TYR A 89 17.41 -3.92 -1.68
CA TYR A 89 16.07 -3.38 -1.72
C TYR A 89 15.93 -2.17 -0.79
N THR A 90 16.31 -2.32 0.46
CA THR A 90 16.27 -1.24 1.45
C THR A 90 17.11 -0.03 1.03
N TRP A 91 18.31 -0.28 0.51
CA TRP A 91 19.18 0.77 -0.04
C TRP A 91 18.51 1.51 -1.20
N PHE A 92 17.90 0.79 -2.15
CA PHE A 92 17.24 1.36 -3.31
C PHE A 92 16.06 2.24 -2.90
N MET A 93 15.20 1.75 -2.00
CA MET A 93 14.06 2.50 -1.49
C MET A 93 14.50 3.75 -0.70
N ASN A 94 15.54 3.64 0.12
CA ASN A 94 16.10 4.78 0.85
C ASN A 94 16.70 5.84 -0.08
N LYS A 95 17.33 5.44 -1.20
CA LYS A 95 17.83 6.39 -2.21
C LYS A 95 16.70 7.19 -2.85
N ILE A 96 15.61 6.53 -3.19
CA ILE A 96 14.42 7.19 -3.77
C ILE A 96 13.78 8.12 -2.73
N ALA A 97 13.56 7.64 -1.52
CA ALA A 97 12.97 8.44 -0.45
C ALA A 97 13.82 9.67 -0.10
N SER A 98 15.15 9.51 0.01
CA SER A 98 16.08 10.63 0.23
C SER A 98 16.05 11.66 -0.91
N HIS A 99 15.85 11.22 -2.15
CA HIS A 99 15.70 12.15 -3.28
C HIS A 99 14.43 12.97 -3.15
N ILE A 100 13.30 12.31 -2.86
CA ILE A 100 12.00 12.97 -2.63
C ILE A 100 12.09 13.97 -1.48
N GLU A 101 12.70 13.57 -0.36
CA GLU A 101 12.87 14.42 0.83
C GLU A 101 13.71 15.66 0.56
N LYS A 102 14.84 15.52 -0.15
CA LYS A 102 15.69 16.64 -0.56
C LYS A 102 14.95 17.68 -1.43
N ASN A 103 13.92 17.25 -2.14
CA ASN A 103 13.06 18.11 -2.97
C ASN A 103 11.78 18.57 -2.21
N GLY A 104 11.76 18.40 -0.87
CA GLY A 104 10.69 18.87 0.01
C GLY A 104 9.45 18.00 0.02
N GLY A 105 9.56 16.73 -0.43
CA GLY A 105 8.46 15.76 -0.41
C GLY A 105 8.59 14.74 0.72
N LYS A 106 7.62 13.80 0.78
CA LYS A 106 7.62 12.63 1.68
C LYS A 106 7.31 11.37 0.88
N ALA A 107 8.02 10.30 1.18
CA ALA A 107 7.77 9.00 0.59
C ALA A 107 6.83 8.14 1.46
N ILE A 108 5.90 7.43 0.84
CA ILE A 108 5.14 6.35 1.46
C ILE A 108 5.62 5.03 0.86
N ILE A 109 5.80 4.02 1.68
CA ILE A 109 6.11 2.66 1.26
C ILE A 109 5.10 1.68 1.83
N ARG A 110 4.74 0.68 1.03
CA ARG A 110 3.90 -0.41 1.49
C ARG A 110 4.75 -1.55 2.03
N SER A 111 4.40 -2.06 3.20
CA SER A 111 5.02 -3.24 3.79
C SER A 111 3.96 -4.12 4.45
N CYS A 112 3.92 -5.39 4.04
CA CYS A 112 2.95 -6.36 4.54
C CYS A 112 3.56 -7.41 5.48
N ASP A 113 4.87 -7.55 5.52
CA ASP A 113 5.56 -8.62 6.26
C ASP A 113 6.59 -8.12 7.29
N GLY A 114 6.85 -6.81 7.30
CA GLY A 114 7.80 -6.21 8.21
C GLY A 114 9.20 -6.80 8.08
N SER A 115 9.63 -7.12 6.87
CA SER A 115 10.87 -7.83 6.57
C SER A 115 12.16 -7.04 6.79
N ASP A 116 12.10 -5.79 7.24
CA ASP A 116 13.26 -4.90 7.36
C ASP A 116 14.05 -5.11 8.66
N LYS A 117 14.44 -6.36 8.91
CA LYS A 117 15.01 -6.76 10.21
C LYS A 117 16.45 -6.28 10.45
N GLU A 118 17.27 -6.06 9.42
CA GLU A 118 18.70 -5.85 9.57
C GLU A 118 19.18 -4.44 9.17
N LYS A 119 18.65 -3.85 8.11
CA LYS A 119 18.87 -2.43 7.77
C LYS A 119 17.52 -1.75 7.60
N PRO A 120 17.09 -0.93 8.54
CA PRO A 120 15.77 -0.33 8.48
C PRO A 120 15.70 0.71 7.34
N LEU A 121 14.52 0.81 6.75
CA LEU A 121 14.17 1.95 5.93
C LEU A 121 14.32 3.25 6.74
N ASP A 122 14.56 4.35 6.05
CA ASP A 122 14.69 5.66 6.69
C ASP A 122 13.44 5.98 7.53
N LYS A 123 13.65 6.51 8.74
CA LYS A 123 12.57 6.82 9.67
C LYS A 123 11.59 7.88 9.16
N ASN A 124 11.99 8.70 8.19
CA ASN A 124 11.14 9.72 7.58
C ASN A 124 10.16 9.16 6.53
N ILE A 125 10.31 7.89 6.15
CA ILE A 125 9.38 7.20 5.26
C ILE A 125 8.11 6.86 6.04
N ILE A 126 6.97 7.26 5.51
CA ILE A 126 5.66 6.87 6.02
C ILE A 126 5.39 5.41 5.62
N TRP A 127 4.95 4.61 6.56
CA TRP A 127 4.63 3.21 6.29
C TRP A 127 3.14 3.01 6.06
N GLN A 128 2.78 2.45 4.90
CA GLN A 128 1.47 1.86 4.70
C GLN A 128 1.51 0.40 5.14
N VAL A 129 0.92 0.12 6.28
CA VAL A 129 0.94 -1.20 6.91
C VAL A 129 -0.28 -2.00 6.48
N CYS A 130 -0.06 -3.14 5.82
CA CYS A 130 -1.11 -4.09 5.47
C CYS A 130 -0.96 -5.38 6.30
N ASP A 131 -1.13 -5.29 7.60
CA ASP A 131 -0.97 -6.41 8.52
C ASP A 131 -1.76 -7.64 8.05
N LYS A 132 -1.05 -8.73 7.72
CA LYS A 132 -1.65 -10.03 7.40
C LYS A 132 -2.00 -10.82 8.67
N ASP A 133 -1.44 -10.40 9.81
CA ASP A 133 -1.64 -11.05 11.08
C ASP A 133 -2.78 -10.38 11.84
N MET A 134 -3.84 -11.13 12.13
CA MET A 134 -5.05 -10.66 12.85
C MET A 134 -4.76 -10.05 14.24
N ASN A 135 -3.51 -10.10 14.70
CA ASN A 135 -3.11 -9.66 16.03
C ASN A 135 -2.43 -8.28 16.08
N GLY A 136 -2.36 -7.54 14.98
CA GLY A 136 -1.76 -6.20 14.95
C GLY A 136 -0.26 -6.14 15.28
N LYS A 137 0.46 -7.27 15.17
CA LYS A 137 1.88 -7.36 15.57
C LYS A 137 2.81 -6.47 14.76
N VAL A 138 2.50 -6.25 13.47
CA VAL A 138 3.31 -5.38 12.61
C VAL A 138 3.13 -3.94 13.04
N VAL A 139 1.89 -3.49 13.22
CA VAL A 139 1.57 -2.14 13.72
C VAL A 139 2.25 -1.88 15.07
N SER A 140 2.16 -2.83 16.01
CA SER A 140 2.77 -2.67 17.34
C SER A 140 4.31 -2.71 17.29
N ARG A 141 4.91 -3.40 16.32
CA ARG A 141 6.37 -3.42 16.16
C ARG A 141 6.89 -2.13 15.54
N GLU A 142 6.28 -1.68 14.46
CA GLU A 142 6.73 -0.47 13.73
C GLU A 142 6.41 0.80 14.52
N GLY A 143 5.34 0.82 15.26
CA GLY A 143 5.08 1.89 16.20
C GLY A 143 6.21 2.12 17.21
N LYS A 144 6.94 1.08 17.63
CA LYS A 144 8.12 1.22 18.50
C LYS A 144 9.28 1.97 17.86
N THR A 145 9.32 2.09 16.54
CA THR A 145 10.34 2.84 15.83
C THR A 145 10.10 4.36 15.85
N GLY A 146 8.94 4.81 16.33
CA GLY A 146 8.52 6.22 16.33
C GLY A 146 8.15 6.75 14.95
N ARG A 147 7.87 5.87 13.97
CA ARG A 147 7.50 6.26 12.61
C ARG A 147 6.04 6.64 12.49
N SER A 148 5.75 7.51 11.51
CA SER A 148 4.39 7.73 11.05
C SER A 148 3.95 6.57 10.15
N PHE A 149 2.70 6.12 10.28
CA PHE A 149 2.17 5.04 9.47
C PHE A 149 0.69 5.23 9.12
N ILE A 150 0.28 4.58 8.03
CA ILE A 150 -1.10 4.48 7.57
C ILE A 150 -1.53 3.02 7.73
N ASN A 151 -2.70 2.80 8.31
CA ASN A 151 -3.23 1.45 8.48
C ASN A 151 -4.08 1.02 7.28
N SER A 152 -3.69 -0.06 6.62
CA SER A 152 -4.38 -0.68 5.47
C SER A 152 -4.62 -2.16 5.73
N SER A 153 -5.17 -2.52 6.90
CA SER A 153 -5.31 -3.89 7.38
C SER A 153 -5.96 -4.83 6.35
N SER A 154 -5.22 -5.83 5.89
CA SER A 154 -5.73 -6.78 4.89
C SER A 154 -6.91 -7.63 5.37
N PRO A 155 -6.97 -8.09 6.62
CA PRO A 155 -8.12 -8.85 7.10
C PRO A 155 -9.37 -8.02 7.40
N HIS A 156 -9.33 -6.68 7.29
CA HIS A 156 -10.45 -5.82 7.67
C HIS A 156 -10.84 -4.79 6.60
N TYR A 157 -9.88 -4.26 5.85
CA TYR A 157 -10.07 -3.13 4.94
C TYR A 157 -9.79 -3.44 3.46
N TYR A 158 -9.58 -4.72 3.11
CA TYR A 158 -9.48 -5.15 1.71
C TYR A 158 -10.86 -5.38 1.12
N LEU A 159 -11.42 -4.33 0.52
CA LEU A 159 -12.78 -4.34 -0.02
C LEU A 159 -12.94 -5.20 -1.29
N ASN A 160 -11.85 -5.67 -1.88
CA ASN A 160 -11.89 -6.66 -2.96
C ASN A 160 -12.19 -8.09 -2.47
N LEU A 161 -12.11 -8.35 -1.17
CA LEU A 161 -12.50 -9.62 -0.61
C LEU A 161 -14.03 -9.69 -0.39
N PRO A 162 -14.64 -10.88 -0.62
CA PRO A 162 -16.09 -11.01 -0.51
C PRO A 162 -16.60 -10.79 0.93
N TYR A 163 -17.86 -10.42 1.05
CA TYR A 163 -18.50 -10.17 2.34
C TYR A 163 -18.46 -11.38 3.29
N SER A 164 -18.42 -12.60 2.76
CA SER A 164 -18.22 -13.82 3.56
C SER A 164 -16.87 -13.89 4.29
N MET A 165 -15.87 -13.13 3.85
CA MET A 165 -14.55 -13.05 4.49
C MET A 165 -14.41 -11.78 5.34
N ILE A 166 -14.86 -10.65 4.81
CA ILE A 166 -14.81 -9.34 5.45
C ILE A 166 -16.21 -8.71 5.38
N ASN A 167 -17.03 -8.99 6.38
CA ASN A 167 -18.36 -8.43 6.47
C ASN A 167 -18.36 -7.01 7.07
N LEU A 168 -19.48 -6.33 7.03
CA LEU A 168 -19.64 -4.96 7.49
C LEU A 168 -19.25 -4.80 8.97
N LYS A 169 -19.70 -5.74 9.82
CA LYS A 169 -19.42 -5.72 11.25
C LYS A 169 -17.92 -5.86 11.53
N LYS A 170 -17.27 -6.82 10.88
CA LYS A 170 -15.82 -7.04 11.02
C LYS A 170 -15.01 -5.82 10.58
N THR A 171 -15.47 -5.12 9.54
CA THR A 171 -14.84 -3.86 9.10
C THR A 171 -15.02 -2.76 10.14
N TYR A 172 -16.22 -2.60 10.70
CA TYR A 172 -16.55 -1.56 11.66
C TYR A 172 -15.87 -1.78 13.03
N GLU A 173 -15.84 -3.01 13.53
CA GLU A 173 -15.29 -3.31 14.85
C GLU A 173 -13.77 -3.25 14.93
N TYR A 174 -13.09 -3.22 13.78
CA TYR A 174 -11.64 -3.06 13.75
C TYR A 174 -11.26 -1.58 13.72
N ALA A 175 -10.70 -1.11 14.83
CA ALA A 175 -10.08 0.21 14.91
C ALA A 175 -8.60 0.03 15.28
N PRO A 176 -7.65 0.47 14.45
CA PRO A 176 -6.25 0.38 14.78
C PRO A 176 -5.93 1.29 15.97
N GLU A 177 -5.39 0.71 17.02
CA GLU A 177 -4.86 1.50 18.16
C GLU A 177 -3.33 1.53 18.05
N PRO A 178 -2.73 2.71 17.89
CA PRO A 178 -1.28 2.82 17.92
C PRO A 178 -0.80 2.57 19.35
N VAL A 179 -0.06 1.47 19.53
CA VAL A 179 0.63 1.23 20.81
C VAL A 179 1.88 2.12 20.89
N TYR A 180 2.44 2.47 19.73
CA TYR A 180 3.62 3.34 19.57
C TYR A 180 3.59 3.98 18.17
N GLY A 181 4.31 5.09 17.99
CA GLY A 181 4.37 5.80 16.70
C GLY A 181 3.15 6.68 16.44
N GLU A 182 3.09 7.26 15.27
CA GLU A 182 2.03 8.17 14.84
C GLU A 182 1.16 7.51 13.77
N LEU A 183 -0.08 7.17 14.13
CA LEU A 183 -1.09 6.75 13.16
C LEU A 183 -1.63 7.99 12.44
N LEU A 184 -1.30 8.13 11.15
CA LEU A 184 -1.79 9.24 10.33
C LEU A 184 -3.24 9.05 9.87
N GLY A 185 -3.69 7.79 9.79
CA GLY A 185 -5.04 7.46 9.36
C GLY A 185 -5.17 6.01 8.90
N THR A 186 -6.30 5.72 8.26
CA THR A 186 -6.61 4.40 7.74
C THR A 186 -7.05 4.46 6.29
N GLU A 187 -6.78 3.41 5.53
CA GLU A 187 -7.12 3.29 4.12
C GLU A 187 -7.90 2.03 3.83
N ALA A 188 -8.94 2.17 3.02
CA ALA A 188 -9.56 1.05 2.33
C ALA A 188 -8.73 0.66 1.10
N VAL A 189 -8.56 -0.63 0.88
CA VAL A 189 -7.83 -1.16 -0.27
C VAL A 189 -8.78 -1.94 -1.16
N ILE A 190 -8.69 -1.72 -2.47
CA ILE A 190 -9.44 -2.50 -3.45
C ILE A 190 -8.56 -2.86 -4.65
N TRP A 191 -8.21 -4.14 -4.73
CA TRP A 191 -7.50 -4.71 -5.86
C TRP A 191 -8.52 -5.16 -6.91
N THR A 192 -8.31 -4.79 -8.16
CA THR A 192 -9.35 -4.91 -9.19
C THR A 192 -9.21 -6.11 -10.11
N GLU A 193 -8.27 -7.00 -9.88
CA GLU A 193 -8.02 -8.18 -10.73
C GLU A 193 -9.23 -9.13 -10.86
N HIS A 194 -10.13 -9.12 -9.89
CA HIS A 194 -11.37 -9.91 -9.91
C HIS A 194 -12.64 -9.05 -10.00
N ILE A 195 -12.50 -7.76 -10.24
CA ILE A 195 -13.59 -6.80 -10.36
C ILE A 195 -13.75 -6.38 -11.81
N SER A 196 -14.75 -6.93 -12.49
CA SER A 196 -14.93 -6.81 -13.94
C SER A 196 -15.84 -5.66 -14.38
N SER A 197 -16.49 -4.96 -13.46
CA SER A 197 -17.44 -3.88 -13.79
C SER A 197 -17.58 -2.87 -12.65
N ILE A 198 -18.02 -1.65 -12.98
CA ILE A 198 -18.35 -0.61 -11.98
C ILE A 198 -19.40 -1.11 -10.99
N LYS A 199 -20.44 -1.81 -11.46
CA LYS A 199 -21.46 -2.37 -10.57
C LYS A 199 -20.90 -3.40 -9.58
N SER A 200 -19.88 -4.17 -9.97
CA SER A 200 -19.16 -5.07 -9.07
C SER A 200 -18.31 -4.29 -8.07
N LEU A 201 -17.63 -3.24 -8.54
CA LEU A 201 -16.83 -2.35 -7.69
C LEU A 201 -17.72 -1.74 -6.60
N ASP A 202 -18.81 -1.10 -7.00
CA ASP A 202 -19.76 -0.46 -6.08
C ASP A 202 -20.28 -1.44 -5.04
N PHE A 203 -20.72 -2.63 -5.48
CA PHE A 203 -21.20 -3.67 -4.57
C PHE A 203 -20.13 -4.09 -3.54
N MET A 204 -18.89 -4.17 -3.94
CA MET A 204 -17.80 -4.54 -3.04
C MET A 204 -17.42 -3.41 -2.07
N VAL A 205 -17.55 -2.16 -2.50
CA VAL A 205 -17.18 -0.97 -1.71
C VAL A 205 -18.27 -0.61 -0.70
N PHE A 206 -19.53 -0.53 -1.15
CA PHE A 206 -20.63 -0.01 -0.33
C PHE A 206 -21.46 -1.13 0.33
N PRO A 207 -21.74 -1.03 1.65
CA PRO A 207 -21.53 0.10 2.57
C PRO A 207 -20.23 0.04 3.37
N ARG A 208 -19.30 -0.92 3.16
CA ARG A 208 -18.09 -1.08 3.99
C ARG A 208 -17.23 0.17 4.06
N ILE A 209 -17.16 0.95 2.97
CA ILE A 209 -16.39 2.20 2.96
C ILE A 209 -16.95 3.24 3.96
N ALA A 210 -18.28 3.26 4.15
CA ALA A 210 -18.88 4.13 5.16
C ALA A 210 -18.48 3.73 6.58
N ALA A 211 -18.37 2.43 6.86
CA ALA A 211 -17.86 1.94 8.14
C ALA A 211 -16.41 2.38 8.37
N ILE A 212 -15.56 2.27 7.35
CA ILE A 212 -14.15 2.71 7.43
C ILE A 212 -14.09 4.23 7.63
N ALA A 213 -14.95 5.00 6.95
CA ALA A 213 -15.00 6.44 7.10
C ALA A 213 -15.40 6.84 8.54
N GLU A 214 -16.38 6.19 9.14
CA GLU A 214 -16.74 6.46 10.53
C GLU A 214 -15.58 6.15 11.49
N ILE A 215 -14.89 5.03 11.29
CA ILE A 215 -13.71 4.67 12.10
C ILE A 215 -12.57 5.69 11.92
N ALA A 216 -12.38 6.23 10.72
CA ALA A 216 -11.31 7.18 10.44
C ALA A 216 -11.57 8.59 11.00
N TRP A 217 -12.84 9.00 11.11
CA TRP A 217 -13.22 10.37 11.41
C TRP A 217 -13.92 10.58 12.76
N SER A 218 -14.31 9.50 13.44
CA SER A 218 -14.99 9.59 14.74
C SER A 218 -14.06 9.22 15.89
N ASP A 219 -14.16 9.91 16.98
CA ASP A 219 -13.49 9.54 18.21
C ASP A 219 -14.01 8.19 18.73
N LYS A 220 -13.14 7.44 19.41
CA LYS A 220 -13.44 6.06 19.84
C LYS A 220 -14.71 5.99 20.70
N ASP A 221 -14.89 6.95 21.60
CA ASP A 221 -16.01 6.97 22.54
C ASP A 221 -17.34 7.35 21.88
N ASP A 222 -17.27 7.94 20.67
CA ASP A 222 -18.44 8.30 19.86
C ASP A 222 -18.86 7.22 18.88
N ARG A 223 -18.14 6.11 18.78
CA ARG A 223 -18.45 5.01 17.84
C ARG A 223 -19.50 4.08 18.42
N SER A 224 -20.52 3.78 17.61
CA SER A 224 -21.56 2.81 17.96
C SER A 224 -22.04 2.09 16.70
N TYR A 225 -21.80 0.78 16.63
CA TYR A 225 -22.24 -0.03 15.50
C TYR A 225 -23.77 0.01 15.32
N GLU A 226 -24.53 0.04 16.42
CA GLU A 226 -25.99 0.16 16.37
C GLU A 226 -26.41 1.52 15.76
N ARG A 227 -25.82 2.63 16.21
CA ARG A 227 -26.07 3.96 15.63
C ARG A 227 -25.69 3.99 14.15
N PHE A 228 -24.55 3.42 13.79
CA PHE A 228 -24.11 3.31 12.40
C PHE A 228 -25.14 2.54 11.55
N LEU A 229 -25.64 1.39 12.04
CA LEU A 229 -26.68 0.62 11.33
C LEU A 229 -27.97 1.42 11.17
N ASN A 230 -28.35 2.21 12.16
CA ASN A 230 -29.55 3.06 12.12
C ASN A 230 -29.42 4.23 11.11
N SER A 231 -28.21 4.67 10.77
CA SER A 231 -27.95 5.70 9.76
C SER A 231 -27.89 5.15 8.32
N LEU A 232 -27.71 3.85 8.13
CA LEU A 232 -27.57 3.24 6.80
C LEU A 232 -28.77 3.44 5.87
N PRO A 233 -30.05 3.47 6.32
CA PRO A 233 -31.17 3.71 5.41
C PRO A 233 -31.03 5.03 4.65
N GLU A 234 -30.72 6.12 5.33
CA GLU A 234 -30.49 7.43 4.68
C GLU A 234 -29.29 7.39 3.72
N TYR A 235 -28.25 6.66 4.09
CA TYR A 235 -27.10 6.47 3.23
C TYR A 235 -27.46 5.66 1.97
N TYR A 236 -28.28 4.63 2.09
CA TYR A 236 -28.78 3.86 0.95
C TYR A 236 -29.67 4.68 0.04
N ASP A 237 -30.49 5.58 0.59
CA ASP A 237 -31.28 6.51 -0.21
C ASP A 237 -30.39 7.43 -1.05
N LEU A 238 -29.29 7.92 -0.47
CA LEU A 238 -28.31 8.71 -1.20
C LEU A 238 -27.64 7.88 -2.33
N LEU A 239 -27.23 6.64 -2.06
CA LEU A 239 -26.65 5.75 -3.07
C LEU A 239 -27.65 5.44 -4.21
N ASN A 240 -28.95 5.31 -3.89
CA ASN A 240 -30.01 5.13 -4.89
C ASN A 240 -30.17 6.37 -5.79
N ILE A 241 -30.08 7.58 -5.24
CA ILE A 241 -30.13 8.83 -6.02
C ILE A 241 -28.97 8.89 -7.04
N TYR A 242 -27.79 8.40 -6.67
CA TYR A 242 -26.60 8.36 -7.55
C TYR A 242 -26.50 7.07 -8.37
N GLU A 243 -27.52 6.21 -8.36
CA GLU A 243 -27.54 4.92 -9.06
C GLU A 243 -26.35 4.00 -8.73
N VAL A 244 -25.79 4.13 -7.51
CA VAL A 244 -24.69 3.32 -7.01
C VAL A 244 -25.20 1.99 -6.50
N ARG A 245 -24.65 0.89 -7.01
CA ARG A 245 -24.98 -0.44 -6.50
C ARG A 245 -24.29 -0.69 -5.16
N TYR A 246 -25.03 -1.21 -4.20
CA TYR A 246 -24.49 -1.54 -2.88
C TYR A 246 -24.94 -2.92 -2.41
N ALA A 247 -24.23 -3.48 -1.43
CA ALA A 247 -24.69 -4.66 -0.72
C ALA A 247 -25.75 -4.27 0.32
N THR A 248 -26.91 -4.93 0.27
CA THR A 248 -27.92 -4.76 1.31
C THR A 248 -27.37 -5.22 2.68
N LEU A 249 -27.97 -4.78 3.77
CA LEU A 249 -27.52 -5.18 5.11
C LEU A 249 -27.49 -6.71 5.31
N LYS A 250 -28.44 -7.43 4.69
CA LYS A 250 -28.46 -8.90 4.69
C LYS A 250 -27.28 -9.52 3.95
N GLN A 251 -26.77 -8.87 2.91
CA GLN A 251 -25.62 -9.34 2.12
C GLN A 251 -24.29 -8.91 2.73
N ALA A 252 -24.30 -7.80 3.48
CA ALA A 252 -23.10 -7.20 4.06
C ALA A 252 -22.71 -7.81 5.42
N ASN A 253 -23.62 -8.49 6.10
CA ASN A 253 -23.42 -9.24 7.35
C ASN A 253 -23.48 -10.73 7.10
#